data_d7969132811e143f05e99382432e97c3
#
_entry.id   d7969132811e143f05e99382432e97c3
#
_cell.length_a   1.000
_cell.length_b   1.000
_cell.length_c   1.000
_cell.angle_alpha   90.00
_cell.angle_beta   90.00
_cell.angle_gamma   90.00
#
_symmetry.space_group_name_H-M   'P 1'
#
loop_
_entity.id
_entity.type
_entity.pdbx_description
1 polymer ?
#
loop_
_entity_poly.entity_id
_entity_poly.type
_entity_poly.pdbx_seq_one_letter_code
_entity_poly.pdbx_strand_id
1 'polypeptide(L)'
;MRVIRLLTLATLVLIAAIGGRIVQRATAADEVQKVDVEAAKPSRPISFRDRLVVGLQARLKSEVAFVDAVVVEVQAGHIPERLVDETFFWARERAAIIRFGRTNRPIIYFVPAMRARAKLLDVSL
;
A
#
# COMPACT_ATOMS: atom_id res chain seq x y z
N MET A 1 12.05 49.61 15.41
CA MET A 1 11.26 48.80 14.45
C MET A 1 11.39 49.36 13.02
N ARG A 2 12.58 49.36 12.41
CA ARG A 2 12.76 49.88 11.01
C ARG A 2 13.91 49.19 10.26
N VAL A 3 14.23 47.93 10.53
CA VAL A 3 15.39 47.23 9.92
C VAL A 3 15.00 45.98 9.08
N ILE A 4 13.72 45.61 9.00
CA ILE A 4 13.30 44.35 8.37
C ILE A 4 12.77 44.56 6.92
N ARG A 5 12.85 45.76 6.32
CA ARG A 5 12.27 46.03 4.97
C ARG A 5 13.29 46.16 3.83
N LEU A 6 14.55 45.82 4.05
CA LEU A 6 15.58 46.05 2.99
C LEU A 6 16.22 44.78 2.43
N LEU A 7 15.69 43.58 2.76
CA LEU A 7 16.29 42.31 2.36
C LEU A 7 15.43 41.51 1.34
N THR A 8 14.32 42.08 0.87
CA THR A 8 13.41 41.38 -0.07
C THR A 8 13.48 41.83 -1.51
N LEU A 9 14.41 42.74 -1.87
CA LEU A 9 14.49 43.31 -3.22
C LEU A 9 15.72 42.86 -4.04
N ALA A 10 16.56 41.97 -3.48
CA ALA A 10 17.79 41.52 -4.16
C ALA A 10 17.71 40.13 -4.81
N THR A 11 16.58 39.40 -4.67
CA THR A 11 16.46 38.03 -5.21
C THR A 11 15.63 37.88 -6.48
N LEU A 12 15.17 38.98 -7.06
CA LEU A 12 14.26 38.92 -8.23
C LEU A 12 14.94 39.21 -9.61
N VAL A 13 16.26 39.37 -9.66
CA VAL A 13 16.96 39.72 -10.92
C VAL A 13 17.79 38.56 -11.50
N LEU A 14 17.88 37.39 -10.85
CA LEU A 14 18.76 36.30 -11.30
C LEU A 14 18.07 35.16 -12.06
N ILE A 15 16.80 35.26 -12.42
CA ILE A 15 16.06 34.18 -13.12
C ILE A 15 15.85 34.44 -14.63
N ALA A 16 16.31 35.55 -15.16
CA ALA A 16 16.07 35.88 -16.57
C ALA A 16 17.21 35.52 -17.56
N ALA A 17 18.26 34.81 -17.12
CA ALA A 17 19.42 34.57 -17.98
C ALA A 17 19.65 33.10 -18.40
N ILE A 18 18.76 32.15 -18.08
CA ILE A 18 18.91 30.72 -18.45
C ILE A 18 17.83 30.23 -19.42
N GLY A 19 17.09 31.16 -20.04
CA GLY A 19 15.99 30.83 -20.95
C GLY A 19 16.35 30.94 -22.44
N GLY A 20 17.52 30.51 -22.90
CA GLY A 20 17.87 30.74 -24.28
C GLY A 20 18.83 29.75 -24.92
N ARG A 21 18.68 28.44 -24.77
CA ARG A 21 19.43 27.48 -25.63
C ARG A 21 18.86 26.06 -25.62
N ILE A 22 17.59 25.88 -25.85
CA ILE A 22 17.05 24.58 -26.25
C ILE A 22 16.04 24.79 -27.36
N VAL A 23 16.53 25.08 -28.53
CA VAL A 23 15.77 24.86 -29.76
C VAL A 23 16.74 24.30 -30.79
N GLN A 24 16.30 23.25 -31.45
CA GLN A 24 16.88 22.60 -32.61
C GLN A 24 17.85 21.44 -32.31
N ARG A 25 17.29 20.34 -31.94
CA ARG A 25 17.69 19.05 -32.48
C ARG A 25 16.48 18.12 -32.58
N ALA A 26 15.55 18.53 -33.41
CA ALA A 26 14.51 17.69 -33.94
C ALA A 26 14.88 17.40 -35.38
N THR A 27 15.47 16.27 -35.65
CA THR A 27 15.39 15.50 -36.90
C THR A 27 16.40 14.35 -36.82
N ALA A 28 16.01 13.28 -36.20
CA ALA A 28 16.53 11.98 -36.54
C ALA A 28 15.51 10.93 -36.09
N ALA A 29 14.82 10.35 -37.09
CA ALA A 29 14.24 9.03 -37.11
C ALA A 29 13.28 8.73 -35.94
N ASP A 30 12.09 8.98 -36.22
CA ASP A 30 10.94 8.09 -36.29
C ASP A 30 11.33 6.60 -36.41
N GLU A 31 11.87 6.06 -35.34
CA GLU A 31 11.87 4.66 -35.05
C GLU A 31 11.01 4.54 -33.80
N VAL A 32 9.69 4.59 -34.07
CA VAL A 32 8.68 4.10 -33.15
C VAL A 32 9.05 2.64 -32.89
N GLN A 33 9.88 2.47 -31.87
CA GLN A 33 10.07 1.19 -31.23
C GLN A 33 8.70 0.80 -30.73
N LYS A 34 8.02 0.02 -31.59
CA LYS A 34 6.79 -0.68 -31.28
C LYS A 34 7.15 -1.59 -30.12
N VAL A 35 7.07 -1.02 -28.92
CA VAL A 35 7.02 -1.79 -27.71
C VAL A 35 5.76 -2.59 -27.89
N ASP A 36 5.91 -3.84 -28.31
CA ASP A 36 4.88 -4.84 -28.18
C ASP A 36 4.50 -4.81 -26.71
N VAL A 37 3.44 -4.06 -26.43
CA VAL A 37 2.71 -4.19 -25.19
C VAL A 37 2.11 -5.58 -25.30
N GLU A 38 2.94 -6.57 -24.95
CA GLU A 38 2.50 -7.91 -24.70
C GLU A 38 1.29 -7.78 -23.80
N ALA A 39 0.14 -8.05 -24.41
CA ALA A 39 -1.16 -7.83 -23.82
C ALA A 39 -1.13 -8.46 -22.44
N ALA A 40 -1.07 -7.61 -21.40
CA ALA A 40 -1.00 -8.02 -20.02
C ALA A 40 -2.17 -9.00 -19.83
N LYS A 41 -1.81 -10.29 -19.73
CA LYS A 41 -2.75 -11.38 -19.51
C LYS A 41 -3.68 -10.93 -18.39
N PRO A 42 -4.99 -10.89 -18.59
CA PRO A 42 -5.90 -10.33 -17.61
C PRO A 42 -5.60 -11.01 -16.27
N SER A 43 -5.04 -10.25 -15.33
CA SER A 43 -4.72 -10.76 -14.01
C SER A 43 -6.03 -11.22 -13.40
N ARG A 44 -6.14 -12.52 -13.10
CA ARG A 44 -7.32 -13.07 -12.42
C ARG A 44 -7.56 -12.22 -11.18
N PRO A 45 -8.80 -11.82 -10.89
CA PRO A 45 -9.10 -11.08 -9.68
C PRO A 45 -8.59 -11.90 -8.49
N ILE A 46 -7.76 -11.26 -7.68
CA ILE A 46 -7.19 -11.89 -6.48
C ILE A 46 -8.36 -12.23 -5.56
N SER A 47 -8.47 -13.49 -5.15
CA SER A 47 -9.52 -13.90 -4.22
C SER A 47 -9.38 -13.18 -2.86
N PHE A 48 -10.50 -13.02 -2.15
CA PHE A 48 -10.48 -12.44 -0.79
C PHE A 48 -9.48 -13.16 0.13
N ARG A 49 -9.49 -14.50 0.07
CA ARG A 49 -8.55 -15.35 0.79
C ARG A 49 -7.09 -15.05 0.43
N ASP A 50 -6.76 -15.03 -0.87
CA ASP A 50 -5.38 -14.82 -1.33
C ASP A 50 -4.89 -13.42 -0.99
N ARG A 51 -5.75 -12.41 -1.06
CA ARG A 51 -5.47 -11.05 -0.59
C ARG A 51 -5.04 -11.03 0.87
N LEU A 52 -5.76 -11.77 1.74
CA LEU A 52 -5.41 -11.86 3.16
C LEU A 52 -4.11 -12.62 3.37
N VAL A 53 -3.94 -13.81 2.78
CA VAL A 53 -2.73 -14.64 2.94
C VAL A 53 -1.48 -13.88 2.52
N VAL A 54 -1.51 -13.27 1.33
CA VAL A 54 -0.36 -12.53 0.78
C VAL A 54 -0.14 -11.23 1.55
N GLY A 55 -1.19 -10.44 1.78
CA GLY A 55 -1.08 -9.14 2.42
C GLY A 55 -0.70 -9.19 3.90
N LEU A 56 -1.06 -10.27 4.61
CA LEU A 56 -0.67 -10.53 5.99
C LEU A 56 0.67 -11.27 6.10
N GLN A 57 1.24 -11.72 4.99
CA GLN A 57 2.44 -12.55 4.96
C GLN A 57 2.29 -13.83 5.79
N ALA A 58 1.15 -14.50 5.69
CA ALA A 58 0.92 -15.77 6.35
C ALA A 58 1.78 -16.86 5.71
N ARG A 59 2.68 -17.47 6.49
CA ARG A 59 3.67 -18.46 6.01
C ARG A 59 3.51 -19.81 6.69
N LEU A 60 3.05 -19.82 7.93
CA LEU A 60 2.87 -21.02 8.71
C LEU A 60 1.50 -21.65 8.38
N LYS A 61 1.43 -22.98 8.40
CA LYS A 61 0.17 -23.70 8.16
C LYS A 61 -0.94 -23.25 9.14
N SER A 62 -0.59 -23.01 10.40
CA SER A 62 -1.53 -22.51 11.41
C SER A 62 -2.05 -21.09 11.10
N GLU A 63 -1.22 -20.23 10.51
CA GLU A 63 -1.63 -18.88 10.14
C GLU A 63 -2.57 -18.89 8.93
N VAL A 64 -2.26 -19.72 7.94
CA VAL A 64 -3.12 -19.93 6.77
C VAL A 64 -4.46 -20.54 7.21
N ALA A 65 -4.43 -21.55 8.07
CA ALA A 65 -5.65 -22.16 8.61
C ALA A 65 -6.52 -21.14 9.39
N PHE A 66 -5.89 -20.21 10.12
CA PHE A 66 -6.62 -19.12 10.78
C PHE A 66 -7.28 -18.17 9.77
N VAL A 67 -6.58 -17.79 8.69
CA VAL A 67 -7.16 -16.98 7.61
C VAL A 67 -8.31 -17.72 6.96
N ASP A 68 -8.17 -19.02 6.71
CA ASP A 68 -9.23 -19.85 6.13
C ASP A 68 -10.48 -19.89 7.04
N ALA A 69 -10.30 -20.02 8.36
CA ALA A 69 -11.40 -19.94 9.32
C ALA A 69 -12.12 -18.58 9.26
N VAL A 70 -11.37 -17.47 9.21
CA VAL A 70 -11.96 -16.13 9.06
C VAL A 70 -12.77 -16.01 7.76
N VAL A 71 -12.24 -16.52 6.64
CA VAL A 71 -12.95 -16.51 5.35
C VAL A 71 -14.26 -17.29 5.42
N VAL A 72 -14.27 -18.44 6.07
CA VAL A 72 -15.47 -19.26 6.27
C VAL A 72 -16.52 -18.49 7.07
N GLU A 73 -16.13 -17.85 8.17
CA GLU A 73 -17.06 -17.04 8.99
C GLU A 73 -17.61 -15.82 8.26
N VAL A 74 -16.81 -15.20 7.38
CA VAL A 74 -17.28 -14.12 6.51
C VAL A 74 -18.28 -14.63 5.48
N GLN A 75 -18.02 -15.78 4.86
CA GLN A 75 -18.93 -16.39 3.89
C GLN A 75 -20.24 -16.86 4.53
N ALA A 76 -20.19 -17.29 5.78
CA ALA A 76 -21.37 -17.64 6.59
C ALA A 76 -22.17 -16.39 7.04
N GLY A 77 -21.62 -15.18 6.87
CA GLY A 77 -22.26 -13.93 7.29
C GLY A 77 -22.14 -13.62 8.79
N HIS A 78 -21.37 -14.41 9.55
CA HIS A 78 -21.17 -14.20 10.98
C HIS A 78 -20.20 -13.04 11.26
N ILE A 79 -19.23 -12.82 10.37
CA ILE A 79 -18.26 -11.72 10.45
C ILE A 79 -18.43 -10.83 9.22
N PRO A 80 -18.69 -9.52 9.40
CA PRO A 80 -18.71 -8.58 8.27
C PRO A 80 -17.35 -8.48 7.58
N GLU A 81 -17.29 -8.57 6.25
CA GLU A 81 -16.05 -8.42 5.47
C GLU A 81 -15.33 -7.10 5.80
N ARG A 82 -16.10 -6.01 5.98
CA ARG A 82 -15.57 -4.70 6.38
C ARG A 82 -14.74 -4.77 7.67
N LEU A 83 -15.18 -5.54 8.67
CA LEU A 83 -14.45 -5.69 9.93
C LEU A 83 -13.10 -6.39 9.71
N VAL A 84 -13.07 -7.36 8.80
CA VAL A 84 -11.82 -8.05 8.42
C VAL A 84 -10.89 -7.09 7.70
N ASP A 85 -11.39 -6.29 6.76
CA ASP A 85 -10.62 -5.30 6.02
C ASP A 85 -10.03 -4.22 6.95
N GLU A 86 -10.81 -3.67 7.86
CA GLU A 86 -10.34 -2.70 8.86
C GLU A 86 -9.23 -3.30 9.74
N THR A 87 -9.39 -4.57 10.15
CA THR A 87 -8.37 -5.27 10.93
C THR A 87 -7.11 -5.56 10.11
N PHE A 88 -7.28 -5.89 8.85
CA PHE A 88 -6.20 -6.15 7.91
C PHE A 88 -5.33 -4.90 7.69
N PHE A 89 -5.94 -3.76 7.40
CA PHE A 89 -5.22 -2.51 7.20
C PHE A 89 -4.53 -2.06 8.48
N TRP A 90 -5.22 -2.10 9.62
CA TRP A 90 -4.63 -1.79 10.91
C TRP A 90 -3.40 -2.66 11.23
N ALA A 91 -3.47 -3.98 10.98
CA ALA A 91 -2.36 -4.89 11.22
C ALA A 91 -1.14 -4.57 10.34
N ARG A 92 -1.38 -4.18 9.07
CA ARG A 92 -0.32 -3.77 8.15
C ARG A 92 0.35 -2.46 8.58
N GLU A 93 -0.42 -1.47 8.97
CA GLU A 93 0.10 -0.21 9.50
C GLU A 93 0.92 -0.46 10.76
N ARG A 94 0.40 -1.27 11.67
CA ARG A 94 1.11 -1.62 12.91
C ARG A 94 2.45 -2.31 12.64
N ALA A 95 2.50 -3.23 11.69
CA ALA A 95 3.73 -3.90 11.28
C ALA A 95 4.74 -2.95 10.65
N ALA A 96 4.29 -1.92 9.92
CA ALA A 96 5.15 -0.94 9.27
C ALA A 96 5.85 0.00 10.26
N ILE A 97 5.21 0.32 11.39
CA ILE A 97 5.75 1.24 12.41
C ILE A 97 6.93 0.63 13.18
N ILE A 98 6.95 -0.69 13.34
CA ILE A 98 7.97 -1.37 14.15
C ILE A 98 9.21 -1.66 13.31
N ARG A 99 10.18 -0.72 13.31
CA ARG A 99 11.40 -0.78 12.49
C ARG A 99 12.58 -1.55 13.10
N PHE A 100 12.57 -1.84 14.40
CA PHE A 100 13.75 -2.41 15.07
C PHE A 100 13.51 -3.79 15.66
N GLY A 101 14.14 -4.81 15.04
CA GLY A 101 14.39 -6.14 15.65
C GLY A 101 13.20 -7.07 15.83
N ARG A 102 11.98 -6.69 15.45
CA ARG A 102 10.79 -7.54 15.48
C ARG A 102 10.29 -7.84 14.07
N THR A 103 9.75 -9.02 13.88
CA THR A 103 9.20 -9.45 12.59
C THR A 103 8.09 -8.51 12.13
N ASN A 104 8.31 -7.81 11.00
CA ASN A 104 7.34 -6.92 10.37
C ASN A 104 6.17 -7.66 9.70
N ARG A 105 5.80 -8.85 10.23
CA ARG A 105 4.73 -9.67 9.65
C ARG A 105 3.37 -9.23 10.19
N PRO A 106 2.49 -8.70 9.35
CA PRO A 106 1.18 -8.20 9.79
C PRO A 106 0.32 -9.28 10.46
N ILE A 107 0.48 -10.55 10.08
CA ILE A 107 -0.31 -11.68 10.64
C ILE A 107 -0.22 -11.76 12.17
N ILE A 108 0.94 -11.40 12.76
CA ILE A 108 1.17 -11.46 14.21
C ILE A 108 0.24 -10.48 14.96
N TYR A 109 -0.11 -9.38 14.32
CA TYR A 109 -1.04 -8.37 14.86
C TYR A 109 -2.49 -8.69 14.48
N PHE A 110 -2.70 -9.25 13.29
CA PHE A 110 -4.01 -9.58 12.78
C PHE A 110 -4.71 -10.65 13.62
N VAL A 111 -4.03 -11.76 13.93
CA VAL A 111 -4.62 -12.90 14.65
C VAL A 111 -5.22 -12.49 16.00
N PRO A 112 -4.48 -11.85 16.93
CA PRO A 112 -5.06 -11.47 18.22
C PRO A 112 -6.14 -10.40 18.09
N ALA A 113 -5.98 -9.44 17.19
CA ALA A 113 -6.98 -8.39 16.97
C ALA A 113 -8.27 -8.97 16.39
N MET A 114 -8.17 -9.91 15.44
CA MET A 114 -9.33 -10.54 14.83
C MET A 114 -10.08 -11.42 15.83
N ARG A 115 -9.36 -12.20 16.66
CA ARG A 115 -9.98 -12.98 17.75
C ARG A 115 -10.72 -12.10 18.74
N ALA A 116 -10.14 -10.99 19.16
CA ALA A 116 -10.78 -10.05 20.08
C ALA A 116 -12.08 -9.48 19.50
N ARG A 117 -12.07 -9.13 18.20
CA ARG A 117 -13.24 -8.59 17.50
C ARG A 117 -14.31 -9.65 17.23
N ALA A 118 -13.92 -10.86 16.83
CA ALA A 118 -14.83 -11.98 16.63
C ALA A 118 -15.55 -12.38 17.94
N LYS A 119 -14.84 -12.32 19.07
CA LYS A 119 -15.44 -12.57 20.39
C LYS A 119 -16.56 -11.58 20.73
N LEU A 120 -16.48 -10.32 20.28
CA LEU A 120 -17.55 -9.34 20.46
C LEU A 120 -18.79 -9.65 19.61
N LEU A 121 -18.66 -10.53 18.62
CA LEU A 121 -19.74 -11.01 17.75
C LEU A 121 -20.18 -12.43 18.13
N ASP A 122 -19.74 -12.97 19.29
CA ASP A 122 -19.96 -14.34 19.75
C ASP A 122 -19.45 -15.42 18.77
N VAL A 123 -18.45 -15.08 17.93
CA VAL A 123 -17.80 -15.99 16.98
C VAL A 123 -16.49 -16.50 17.55
N SER A 124 -16.28 -17.82 17.52
CA SER A 124 -15.06 -18.50 17.97
C SER A 124 -14.11 -18.74 16.76
N LEU A 125 -12.92 -18.13 16.81
CA LEU A 125 -11.85 -18.27 15.81
C LEU A 125 -10.60 -18.92 16.39
#